data_a4d0d97327381e796f5d8f9c7d97d272
#
_entry.id   a4d0d97327381e796f5d8f9c7d97d272
#
_cell.length_a   1.000
_cell.length_b   1.000
_cell.length_c   1.000
_cell.angle_alpha   90.00
_cell.angle_beta   90.00
_cell.angle_gamma   90.00
#
_symmetry.space_group_name_H-M   'P 1'
#
loop_
_entity.id
_entity.type
_entity.pdbx_description
1 polymer ?
#
loop_
_entity_poly.entity_id
_entity_poly.type
_entity_poly.pdbx_seq_one_letter_code
_entity_poly.pdbx_strand_id
1 'polypeptide(L)'
;MTFIMNRDYLRLLKLFHPLKSCRLNKHSIVQSAKKMRAKLEGDQRIDILKQLESTGWKLVDNRDAISKTFLFKNFNQAFGFMTRVALLAEKLDHHPEWFNVYNKVQVTLSTHDMNGLSTYDAQMAQFMDRCISGTTDDK
;
A
#
# COMPACT_ATOMS: atom_id res chain seq x y z
N MET A 1 -29.33 -1.41 41.78
CA MET A 1 -28.70 -0.12 41.55
C MET A 1 -29.26 0.43 40.26
N THR A 2 -30.30 1.28 40.37
CA THR A 2 -31.12 1.73 39.22
C THR A 2 -30.52 3.03 38.71
N PHE A 3 -30.01 3.03 37.47
CA PHE A 3 -29.49 4.23 36.82
C PHE A 3 -30.67 5.07 36.31
N ILE A 4 -30.90 6.22 36.92
CA ILE A 4 -31.86 7.22 36.45
C ILE A 4 -31.16 8.06 35.38
N MET A 5 -31.55 7.89 34.13
CA MET A 5 -31.09 8.72 33.04
C MET A 5 -31.67 10.13 33.16
N ASN A 6 -30.78 11.11 33.26
CA ASN A 6 -31.10 12.52 33.39
C ASN A 6 -31.72 13.07 32.10
N ARG A 7 -32.83 13.82 32.22
CA ARG A 7 -33.58 14.41 31.08
C ARG A 7 -32.79 15.39 30.24
N ASP A 8 -31.68 15.90 30.74
CA ASP A 8 -30.85 16.88 30.00
C ASP A 8 -29.99 16.25 28.91
N TYR A 9 -29.72 14.95 29.00
CA TYR A 9 -28.96 14.22 27.98
C TYR A 9 -29.72 14.08 26.65
N LEU A 10 -31.06 14.05 26.72
CA LEU A 10 -31.92 13.96 25.53
C LEU A 10 -32.07 15.30 24.77
N ARG A 11 -31.72 16.43 25.43
CA ARG A 11 -31.75 17.75 24.81
C ARG A 11 -30.51 18.05 23.98
N LEU A 12 -29.36 17.51 24.36
CA LEU A 12 -28.09 17.65 23.62
C LEU A 12 -28.05 16.87 22.31
N LEU A 13 -28.78 15.75 22.20
CA LEU A 13 -28.88 14.95 20.99
C LEU A 13 -29.70 15.60 19.86
N LYS A 14 -30.50 16.65 20.16
CA LYS A 14 -31.28 17.37 19.14
C LYS A 14 -30.53 18.47 18.40
N LEU A 15 -29.29 18.78 18.78
CA LEU A 15 -28.44 19.79 18.14
C LEU A 15 -27.50 19.22 17.07
N PHE A 16 -27.43 17.89 16.97
CA PHE A 16 -26.76 17.29 15.81
C PHE A 16 -27.73 17.27 14.63
N HIS A 17 -27.58 18.23 13.74
CA HIS A 17 -28.17 18.18 12.42
C HIS A 17 -27.79 16.83 11.79
N PRO A 18 -28.74 16.08 11.21
CA PRO A 18 -28.39 14.88 10.46
C PRO A 18 -27.47 15.32 9.33
N LEU A 19 -26.21 14.95 9.39
CA LEU A 19 -25.32 14.99 8.23
C LEU A 19 -26.08 14.33 7.09
N LYS A 20 -26.43 15.12 6.07
CA LYS A 20 -27.08 14.63 4.86
C LYS A 20 -26.27 13.42 4.42
N SER A 21 -26.88 12.24 4.50
CA SER A 21 -26.33 10.98 4.04
C SER A 21 -25.85 11.20 2.61
N CYS A 22 -24.56 11.44 2.44
CA CYS A 22 -23.91 11.41 1.16
C CYS A 22 -23.96 9.94 0.72
N ARG A 23 -25.00 9.55 -0.03
CA ARG A 23 -25.04 8.26 -0.71
C ARG A 23 -23.92 8.27 -1.74
N LEU A 24 -22.72 7.93 -1.30
CA LEU A 24 -21.63 7.59 -2.21
C LEU A 24 -22.09 6.39 -3.03
N ASN A 25 -22.39 6.67 -4.29
CA ASN A 25 -22.78 5.64 -5.24
C ASN A 25 -21.62 4.64 -5.35
N LYS A 26 -21.88 3.38 -5.02
CA LYS A 26 -20.86 2.29 -5.12
C LYS A 26 -20.16 2.28 -6.48
N HIS A 27 -20.86 2.68 -7.52
CA HIS A 27 -20.32 2.78 -8.88
C HIS A 27 -19.25 3.87 -9.01
N SER A 28 -19.38 5.02 -8.34
CA SER A 28 -18.37 6.08 -8.34
C SER A 28 -17.13 5.70 -7.53
N ILE A 29 -17.28 4.91 -6.46
CA ILE A 29 -16.14 4.42 -5.66
C ILE A 29 -15.31 3.43 -6.48
N VAL A 30 -15.96 2.50 -7.19
CA VAL A 30 -15.29 1.53 -8.06
C VAL A 30 -14.59 2.21 -9.23
N GLN A 31 -15.21 3.23 -9.83
CA GLN A 31 -14.59 4.02 -10.90
C GLN A 31 -13.42 4.87 -10.39
N SER A 32 -13.49 5.43 -9.18
CA SER A 32 -12.38 6.17 -8.57
C SER A 32 -11.20 5.25 -8.25
N ALA A 33 -11.45 4.04 -7.74
CA ALA A 33 -10.39 3.05 -7.51
C ALA A 33 -9.76 2.57 -8.84
N LYS A 34 -10.55 2.37 -9.88
CA LYS A 34 -10.06 2.02 -11.22
C LYS A 34 -9.24 3.14 -11.87
N LYS A 35 -9.52 4.40 -11.53
CA LYS A 35 -8.76 5.58 -12.00
C LYS A 35 -7.38 5.68 -11.32
N MET A 36 -7.18 5.07 -10.15
CA MET A 36 -5.90 5.07 -9.45
C MET A 36 -4.94 3.97 -9.96
N ARG A 37 -5.44 2.88 -10.56
CA ARG A 37 -4.62 1.83 -11.16
C ARG A 37 -4.41 2.15 -12.65
N ALA A 38 -3.32 2.77 -12.98
CA ALA A 38 -2.95 3.11 -14.37
C ALA A 38 -1.62 2.46 -14.75
N LYS A 39 -1.52 1.98 -15.99
CA LYS A 39 -0.26 1.50 -16.55
C LYS A 39 0.77 2.63 -16.57
N LEU A 40 2.02 2.33 -16.25
CA LEU A 40 3.11 3.30 -16.34
C LEU A 40 3.59 3.38 -17.77
N GLU A 41 3.42 4.55 -18.41
CA GLU A 41 3.80 4.80 -19.80
C GLU A 41 4.46 6.19 -19.96
N GLY A 42 5.18 6.39 -21.07
CA GLY A 42 5.79 7.66 -21.44
C GLY A 42 6.74 8.23 -20.38
N ASP A 43 6.76 9.55 -20.27
CA ASP A 43 7.68 10.28 -19.38
C ASP A 43 7.45 9.95 -17.89
N GLN A 44 6.22 9.73 -17.49
CA GLN A 44 5.89 9.31 -16.13
C GLN A 44 6.58 7.99 -15.73
N ARG A 45 6.62 7.03 -16.65
CA ARG A 45 7.31 5.76 -16.44
C ARG A 45 8.81 5.98 -16.25
N ILE A 46 9.41 6.79 -17.11
CA ILE A 46 10.85 7.09 -17.07
C ILE A 46 11.23 7.69 -15.73
N ASP A 47 10.49 8.70 -15.27
CA ASP A 47 10.76 9.39 -14.01
C ASP A 47 10.61 8.46 -12.80
N ILE A 48 9.54 7.66 -12.76
CA ILE A 48 9.30 6.72 -11.69
C ILE A 48 10.38 5.63 -11.64
N LEU A 49 10.74 5.04 -12.78
CA LEU A 49 11.79 4.02 -12.83
C LEU A 49 13.14 4.58 -12.39
N LYS A 50 13.50 5.78 -12.84
CA LYS A 50 14.73 6.45 -12.40
C LYS A 50 14.77 6.68 -10.87
N GLN A 51 13.64 7.07 -10.26
CA GLN A 51 13.53 7.18 -8.81
C GLN A 51 13.72 5.82 -8.12
N LEU A 52 13.06 4.77 -8.60
CA LEU A 52 13.13 3.44 -8.02
C LEU A 52 14.52 2.82 -8.19
N GLU A 53 15.18 3.02 -9.32
CA GLU A 53 16.57 2.61 -9.53
C GLU A 53 17.51 3.23 -8.50
N SER A 54 17.33 4.51 -8.18
CA SER A 54 18.15 5.20 -7.17
C SER A 54 18.05 4.61 -5.78
N THR A 55 16.95 3.91 -5.48
CA THR A 55 16.71 3.20 -4.22
C THR A 55 17.04 1.70 -4.31
N GLY A 56 17.55 1.22 -5.45
CA GLY A 56 18.05 -0.15 -5.64
C GLY A 56 17.05 -1.13 -6.25
N TRP A 57 15.90 -0.65 -6.77
CA TRP A 57 15.04 -1.47 -7.62
C TRP A 57 15.66 -1.63 -9.00
N LYS A 58 15.45 -2.79 -9.62
CA LYS A 58 15.97 -3.11 -10.95
C LYS A 58 14.84 -3.66 -11.82
N LEU A 59 14.87 -3.33 -13.11
CA LEU A 59 14.02 -4.00 -14.09
C LEU A 59 14.41 -5.47 -14.19
N VAL A 60 13.42 -6.33 -14.36
CA VAL A 60 13.60 -7.77 -14.57
C VAL A 60 13.79 -8.04 -16.05
N ASP A 61 14.76 -8.90 -16.40
CA ASP A 61 14.99 -9.30 -17.77
C ASP A 61 13.77 -10.06 -18.34
N ASN A 62 13.45 -9.80 -19.60
CA ASN A 62 12.37 -10.45 -20.37
C ASN A 62 10.95 -10.29 -19.79
N ARG A 63 10.76 -9.37 -18.85
CA ARG A 63 9.46 -9.13 -18.20
C ARG A 63 9.32 -7.67 -17.79
N ASP A 64 8.16 -7.06 -18.03
CA ASP A 64 7.87 -5.71 -17.51
C ASP A 64 7.52 -5.78 -16.02
N ALA A 65 8.56 -5.87 -15.20
CA ALA A 65 8.52 -5.98 -13.75
C ALA A 65 9.73 -5.30 -13.13
N ILE A 66 9.63 -4.95 -11.84
CA ILE A 66 10.77 -4.47 -11.04
C ILE A 66 11.04 -5.42 -9.89
N SER A 67 12.30 -5.59 -9.52
CA SER A 67 12.70 -6.43 -8.40
C SER A 67 13.70 -5.74 -7.49
N LYS A 68 13.66 -6.11 -6.20
CA LYS A 68 14.63 -5.68 -5.18
C LYS A 68 14.79 -6.77 -4.13
N THR A 69 16.01 -6.93 -3.63
CA THR A 69 16.31 -7.79 -2.50
C THR A 69 16.54 -6.93 -1.25
N PHE A 70 15.80 -7.23 -0.20
CA PHE A 70 15.90 -6.61 1.12
C PHE A 70 16.64 -7.54 2.07
N LEU A 71 17.58 -6.99 2.83
CA LEU A 71 18.33 -7.73 3.83
C LEU A 71 18.10 -7.09 5.21
N PHE A 72 17.65 -7.89 6.16
CA PHE A 72 17.32 -7.46 7.51
C PHE A 72 18.34 -8.03 8.53
N LYS A 73 18.30 -7.54 9.77
CA LYS A 73 19.15 -8.05 10.85
C LYS A 73 18.82 -9.50 11.22
N ASN A 74 17.53 -9.87 11.19
CA ASN A 74 17.04 -11.18 11.57
C ASN A 74 15.69 -11.49 10.91
N PHE A 75 15.17 -12.70 11.13
CA PHE A 75 13.88 -13.15 10.62
C PHE A 75 12.70 -12.30 11.13
N ASN A 76 12.72 -11.89 12.40
CA ASN A 76 11.64 -11.11 12.99
C ASN A 76 11.45 -9.76 12.24
N GLN A 77 12.54 -9.07 11.92
CA GLN A 77 12.50 -7.84 11.13
C GLN A 77 12.02 -8.10 9.70
N ALA A 78 12.50 -9.17 9.05
CA ALA A 78 12.06 -9.56 7.73
C ALA A 78 10.55 -9.86 7.70
N PHE A 79 10.07 -10.64 8.65
CA PHE A 79 8.66 -11.02 8.74
C PHE A 79 7.76 -9.82 9.10
N GLY A 80 8.21 -8.94 10.00
CA GLY A 80 7.53 -7.67 10.31
C GLY A 80 7.42 -6.74 9.10
N PHE A 81 8.45 -6.68 8.25
CA PHE A 81 8.39 -5.98 6.96
C PHE A 81 7.35 -6.61 6.05
N MET A 82 7.40 -7.94 5.85
CA MET A 82 6.44 -8.66 5.01
C MET A 82 5.00 -8.45 5.49
N THR A 83 4.76 -8.48 6.80
CA THR A 83 3.43 -8.24 7.37
C THR A 83 2.90 -6.84 7.04
N ARG A 84 3.72 -5.80 7.19
CA ARG A 84 3.34 -4.43 6.82
C ARG A 84 3.01 -4.29 5.34
N VAL A 85 3.81 -4.92 4.49
CA VAL A 85 3.58 -4.95 3.04
C VAL A 85 2.31 -5.71 2.69
N ALA A 86 2.05 -6.85 3.33
CA ALA A 86 0.82 -7.64 3.13
C ALA A 86 -0.44 -6.82 3.42
N LEU A 87 -0.46 -6.03 4.51
CA LEU A 87 -1.60 -5.15 4.82
C LEU A 87 -1.86 -4.09 3.74
N LEU A 88 -0.79 -3.55 3.14
CA LEU A 88 -0.95 -2.63 2.02
C LEU A 88 -1.42 -3.36 0.76
N ALA A 89 -0.87 -4.56 0.49
CA ALA A 89 -1.24 -5.39 -0.65
C ALA A 89 -2.73 -5.71 -0.67
N GLU A 90 -3.29 -6.14 0.46
CA GLU A 90 -4.73 -6.36 0.63
C GLU A 90 -5.55 -5.09 0.39
N LYS A 91 -5.12 -3.96 0.94
CA LYS A 91 -5.81 -2.68 0.76
C LYS A 91 -5.84 -2.22 -0.70
N LEU A 92 -4.79 -2.51 -1.46
CA LEU A 92 -4.66 -2.13 -2.87
C LEU A 92 -5.26 -3.19 -3.81
N ASP A 93 -5.58 -4.37 -3.30
CA ASP A 93 -5.88 -5.56 -4.13
C ASP A 93 -4.77 -5.75 -5.19
N HIS A 94 -3.50 -5.70 -4.71
CA HIS A 94 -2.30 -5.81 -5.54
C HIS A 94 -1.17 -6.49 -4.75
N HIS A 95 -0.83 -7.72 -5.14
CA HIS A 95 0.04 -8.58 -4.37
C HIS A 95 1.43 -8.71 -5.00
N PRO A 96 2.51 -8.57 -4.21
CA PRO A 96 3.87 -8.78 -4.67
C PRO A 96 4.15 -10.29 -4.86
N GLU A 97 5.02 -10.61 -5.79
CA GLU A 97 5.72 -11.87 -5.80
C GLU A 97 6.92 -11.75 -4.86
N TRP A 98 7.05 -12.64 -3.89
CA TRP A 98 8.20 -12.63 -2.99
C TRP A 98 8.71 -14.00 -2.62
N PHE A 99 9.99 -14.01 -2.30
CA PHE A 99 10.68 -15.18 -1.79
C PHE A 99 11.45 -14.79 -0.54
N ASN A 100 11.22 -15.49 0.58
CA ASN A 100 11.88 -15.23 1.84
C ASN A 100 12.74 -16.42 2.27
N VAL A 101 13.98 -16.12 2.65
CA VAL A 101 14.87 -17.05 3.35
C VAL A 101 15.47 -16.31 4.52
N TYR A 102 15.10 -16.71 5.73
CA TYR A 102 15.55 -16.13 6.99
C TYR A 102 15.42 -14.59 6.99
N ASN A 103 16.52 -13.86 6.94
CA ASN A 103 16.55 -12.40 6.97
C ASN A 103 16.55 -11.72 5.58
N LYS A 104 16.46 -12.50 4.51
CA LYS A 104 16.45 -12.01 3.13
C LYS A 104 15.05 -12.14 2.53
N VAL A 105 14.54 -11.04 1.98
CA VAL A 105 13.26 -10.99 1.24
C VAL A 105 13.55 -10.48 -0.16
N GLN A 106 13.31 -11.30 -1.16
CA GLN A 106 13.37 -10.91 -2.56
C GLN A 106 11.96 -10.62 -3.05
N VAL A 107 11.73 -9.45 -3.64
CA VAL A 107 10.42 -8.99 -4.09
C VAL A 107 10.47 -8.71 -5.58
N THR A 108 9.41 -9.10 -6.28
CA THR A 108 9.14 -8.69 -7.66
C THR A 108 7.74 -8.10 -7.75
N LEU A 109 7.60 -6.99 -8.44
CA LEU A 109 6.34 -6.26 -8.64
C LEU A 109 6.02 -6.17 -10.13
N SER A 110 4.78 -6.49 -10.48
CA SER A 110 4.21 -6.35 -11.81
C SER A 110 2.70 -6.46 -11.72
N THR A 111 1.96 -5.81 -12.60
CA THR A 111 0.51 -5.85 -12.67
C THR A 111 0.06 -6.77 -13.80
N HIS A 112 -0.46 -7.95 -13.47
CA HIS A 112 -0.88 -8.97 -14.44
C HIS A 112 -1.91 -8.44 -15.43
N ASP A 113 -2.97 -7.81 -14.95
CA ASP A 113 -4.09 -7.32 -15.78
C ASP A 113 -3.65 -6.26 -16.80
N MET A 114 -2.50 -5.62 -16.59
CA MET A 114 -1.94 -4.60 -17.47
C MET A 114 -0.74 -5.11 -18.26
N ASN A 115 -0.39 -6.35 -18.05
CA ASN A 115 0.81 -6.97 -18.64
C ASN A 115 2.04 -6.06 -18.50
N GLY A 116 2.31 -5.61 -17.27
CA GLY A 116 3.44 -4.73 -16.99
C GLY A 116 3.28 -3.89 -15.72
N LEU A 117 4.09 -2.85 -15.61
CA LEU A 117 4.13 -1.97 -14.46
C LEU A 117 2.98 -0.97 -14.44
N SER A 118 2.41 -0.78 -13.26
CA SER A 118 1.35 0.19 -12.97
C SER A 118 1.74 1.16 -11.85
N THR A 119 0.88 2.12 -11.59
CA THR A 119 1.01 3.04 -10.46
C THR A 119 1.00 2.31 -9.11
N TYR A 120 0.40 1.11 -9.02
CA TYR A 120 0.37 0.32 -7.79
C TYR A 120 1.72 -0.33 -7.50
N ASP A 121 2.44 -0.79 -8.53
CA ASP A 121 3.80 -1.30 -8.37
C ASP A 121 4.72 -0.20 -7.82
N ALA A 122 4.65 1.00 -8.39
CA ALA A 122 5.42 2.15 -7.92
C ALA A 122 5.06 2.54 -6.47
N GLN A 123 3.77 2.58 -6.14
CA GLN A 123 3.30 2.90 -4.79
C GLN A 123 3.78 1.86 -3.77
N MET A 124 3.72 0.59 -4.13
CA MET A 124 4.15 -0.51 -3.27
C MET A 124 5.67 -0.51 -3.08
N ALA A 125 6.45 -0.30 -4.15
CA ALA A 125 7.91 -0.18 -4.08
C ALA A 125 8.35 0.96 -3.15
N GLN A 126 7.76 2.14 -3.30
CA GLN A 126 8.02 3.29 -2.44
C GLN A 126 7.61 3.03 -0.98
N PHE A 127 6.52 2.32 -0.74
CA PHE A 127 6.12 1.95 0.62
C PHE A 127 7.12 0.99 1.26
N MET A 128 7.58 -0.01 0.51
CA MET A 128 8.60 -0.96 0.98
C MET A 128 9.90 -0.25 1.38
N ASP A 129 10.35 0.73 0.58
CA ASP A 129 11.53 1.54 0.89
C ASP A 129 11.35 2.35 2.18
N ARG A 130 10.17 2.94 2.39
CA ARG A 130 9.87 3.64 3.66
C ARG A 130 9.84 2.71 4.87
N CYS A 131 9.37 1.47 4.69
CA CYS A 131 9.36 0.49 5.77
C CYS A 131 10.75 0.15 6.31
N ILE A 132 11.80 0.30 5.49
CA ILE A 132 13.18 0.04 5.90
C ILE A 132 13.77 1.27 6.58
N SER A 133 13.52 2.46 6.02
CA SER A 133 14.06 3.71 6.56
C SER A 133 13.59 3.99 8.00
N GLY A 134 12.45 3.43 8.43
CA GLY A 134 11.93 3.55 9.79
C GLY A 134 12.43 2.49 10.77
N THR A 135 13.27 1.54 10.36
CA THR A 135 13.80 0.45 11.23
C THR A 135 15.23 0.69 11.71
N THR A 136 15.78 1.88 11.51
CA THR A 136 17.17 2.21 11.91
C THR A 136 17.35 2.54 13.39
N ASP A 137 16.29 2.52 14.21
CA ASP A 137 16.33 2.98 15.62
C ASP A 137 16.17 1.87 16.67
N ASP A 138 16.80 0.70 16.47
CA ASP A 138 17.03 -0.25 17.55
C ASP A 138 18.56 -0.33 17.82
N LYS A 139 19.07 0.72 18.52
CA LYS A 139 20.32 0.63 19.27
C LYS A 139 20.06 0.10 20.66
#